data_a1535b11ac8e54457ba2c5c04ed6fc85
#
_entry.id   a1535b11ac8e54457ba2c5c04ed6fc85
#
_cell.length_a   1.000
_cell.length_b   1.000
_cell.length_c   1.000
_cell.angle_alpha   90.00
_cell.angle_beta   90.00
_cell.angle_gamma   90.00
#
_symmetry.space_group_name_H-M   'P 1'
#
loop_
_entity.id
_entity.type
_entity.pdbx_description
1 polymer ?
#
loop_
_entity_poly.entity_id
_entity_poly.type
_entity_poly.pdbx_seq_one_letter_code
_entity_poly.pdbx_strand_id
1 'polypeptide(L)'
;MKPYVASPACFLTMRSIEQIKVDVAYSKTDVKLIGISAGVSYGALGMSHHSLQDIAVLNAIPNMTIIVPADPYETKKMMNKLADFHGPVYIRVGRNPVSEVYHDDNFDYEIGKAKIMHDGDDLSIVAYGEMVRVALDAAIQLELQGIQARVINMHTIKPFDQE
;
A
#
# COMPACT_ATOMS: atom_id res chain seq x y z
N MET A 1 -5.64 10.26 -21.21
CA MET A 1 -5.63 8.78 -21.09
C MET A 1 -5.05 8.43 -19.72
N LYS A 2 -5.62 7.46 -19.00
CA LYS A 2 -5.10 6.94 -17.71
C LYS A 2 -4.60 5.51 -17.92
N PRO A 3 -3.34 5.29 -18.29
CA PRO A 3 -2.81 3.94 -18.44
C PRO A 3 -2.57 3.29 -17.06
N TYR A 4 -2.92 2.03 -16.96
CA TYR A 4 -2.59 1.15 -15.83
C TYR A 4 -1.58 0.12 -16.31
N VAL A 5 -0.42 0.09 -15.68
CA VAL A 5 0.72 -0.78 -16.07
C VAL A 5 1.04 -1.70 -14.91
N ALA A 6 0.99 -3.00 -15.10
CA ALA A 6 1.27 -3.99 -14.08
C ALA A 6 2.50 -4.82 -14.42
N SER A 7 3.37 -5.02 -13.43
CA SER A 7 4.57 -5.87 -13.54
C SER A 7 5.02 -6.30 -12.14
N PRO A 8 5.86 -7.34 -12.00
CA PRO A 8 6.51 -7.62 -10.72
C PRO A 8 7.17 -6.37 -10.15
N ALA A 9 6.92 -6.10 -8.87
CA ALA A 9 7.34 -4.86 -8.21
C ALA A 9 8.84 -4.59 -8.35
N CYS A 10 9.68 -5.63 -8.18
CA CYS A 10 11.14 -5.52 -8.33
C CYS A 10 11.55 -5.06 -9.74
N PHE A 11 10.90 -5.59 -10.79
CA PHE A 11 11.25 -5.24 -12.17
C PHE A 11 10.72 -3.86 -12.54
N LEU A 12 9.47 -3.59 -12.19
CA LEU A 12 8.85 -2.30 -12.46
C LEU A 12 9.63 -1.15 -11.83
N THR A 13 10.01 -1.27 -10.56
CA THR A 13 10.63 -0.17 -9.82
C THR A 13 12.14 -0.05 -10.06
N MET A 14 12.86 -1.16 -10.18
CA MET A 14 14.33 -1.10 -10.28
C MET A 14 14.85 -1.02 -11.70
N ARG A 15 14.22 -1.70 -12.66
CA ARG A 15 14.66 -1.64 -14.08
C ARG A 15 14.17 -0.41 -14.81
N SER A 16 13.01 0.14 -14.40
CA SER A 16 12.38 1.29 -15.06
C SER A 16 12.43 2.56 -14.22
N ILE A 17 13.35 2.64 -13.24
CA ILE A 17 13.39 3.75 -12.29
C ILE A 17 13.61 5.11 -12.97
N GLU A 18 14.41 5.15 -14.02
CA GLU A 18 14.67 6.37 -14.77
C GLU A 18 13.40 6.84 -15.49
N GLN A 19 12.72 5.95 -16.21
CA GLN A 19 11.47 6.25 -16.90
C GLN A 19 10.36 6.67 -15.91
N ILE A 20 10.27 6.00 -14.78
CA ILE A 20 9.34 6.40 -13.72
C ILE A 20 9.64 7.81 -13.22
N LYS A 21 10.92 8.12 -12.98
CA LYS A 21 11.34 9.43 -12.50
C LYS A 21 11.04 10.54 -13.52
N VAL A 22 11.41 10.34 -14.78
CA VAL A 22 11.39 11.39 -15.81
C VAL A 22 10.06 11.41 -16.54
N ASP A 23 9.66 10.27 -17.12
CA ASP A 23 8.50 10.23 -18.01
C ASP A 23 7.17 10.20 -17.25
N VAL A 24 7.17 9.62 -16.03
CA VAL A 24 5.96 9.49 -15.22
C VAL A 24 5.87 10.60 -14.18
N ALA A 25 6.83 10.68 -13.26
CA ALA A 25 6.73 11.54 -12.08
C ALA A 25 7.06 13.02 -12.38
N TYR A 26 8.18 13.28 -13.03
CA TYR A 26 8.57 14.66 -13.40
C TYR A 26 7.56 15.28 -14.37
N SER A 27 7.13 14.52 -15.36
CA SER A 27 6.14 14.94 -16.35
C SER A 27 4.70 14.97 -15.79
N LYS A 28 4.49 14.55 -14.52
CA LYS A 28 3.18 14.50 -13.85
C LYS A 28 2.11 13.79 -14.68
N THR A 29 2.48 12.72 -15.36
CA THR A 29 1.55 11.95 -16.19
C THR A 29 0.53 11.20 -15.35
N ASP A 30 -0.62 10.88 -15.94
CA ASP A 30 -1.70 10.18 -15.23
C ASP A 30 -1.57 8.64 -15.30
N VAL A 31 -0.35 8.15 -15.04
CA VAL A 31 0.00 6.73 -15.09
C VAL A 31 -0.19 6.08 -13.72
N LYS A 32 -0.82 4.90 -13.70
CA LYS A 32 -0.97 4.05 -12.51
C LYS A 32 -0.07 2.83 -12.66
N LEU A 33 0.95 2.74 -11.82
CA LEU A 33 1.95 1.67 -11.80
C LEU A 33 1.54 0.64 -10.75
N ILE A 34 1.30 -0.61 -11.14
CA ILE A 34 0.89 -1.67 -10.23
C ILE A 34 2.07 -2.63 -10.05
N GLY A 35 2.73 -2.55 -8.89
CA GLY A 35 3.81 -3.45 -8.48
C GLY A 35 3.25 -4.70 -7.81
N ILE A 36 3.33 -5.82 -8.51
CA ILE A 36 2.81 -7.12 -8.06
C ILE A 36 3.91 -7.89 -7.31
N SER A 37 3.53 -8.69 -6.32
CA SER A 37 4.43 -9.60 -5.60
C SER A 37 5.57 -8.88 -4.90
N ALA A 38 5.25 -7.85 -4.15
CA ALA A 38 6.20 -7.08 -3.37
C ALA A 38 6.77 -7.85 -2.16
N GLY A 39 7.76 -7.28 -1.51
CA GLY A 39 8.45 -7.89 -0.38
C GLY A 39 9.21 -9.15 -0.79
N VAL A 40 9.10 -10.19 0.03
CA VAL A 40 9.73 -11.50 -0.17
C VAL A 40 8.78 -12.56 -0.71
N SER A 41 7.61 -12.16 -1.20
CA SER A 41 6.52 -13.08 -1.58
C SER A 41 6.86 -14.04 -2.72
N TYR A 42 7.90 -13.79 -3.50
CA TYR A 42 8.43 -14.74 -4.48
C TYR A 42 9.20 -15.94 -3.87
N GLY A 43 9.56 -15.89 -2.58
CA GLY A 43 10.17 -17.02 -1.88
C GLY A 43 11.44 -17.53 -2.55
N ALA A 44 11.41 -18.75 -3.05
CA ALA A 44 12.56 -19.47 -3.61
C ALA A 44 13.23 -18.80 -4.82
N LEU A 45 12.58 -17.85 -5.51
CA LEU A 45 13.20 -17.11 -6.60
C LEU A 45 14.26 -16.11 -6.11
N GLY A 46 14.26 -15.82 -4.82
CA GLY A 46 15.31 -15.09 -4.13
C GLY A 46 15.41 -13.62 -4.52
N MET A 47 16.57 -13.05 -4.24
CA MET A 47 16.85 -11.61 -4.30
C MET A 47 16.53 -10.96 -5.65
N SER A 48 16.70 -11.67 -6.77
CA SER A 48 16.38 -11.11 -8.10
C SER A 48 14.91 -10.79 -8.32
N HIS A 49 14.02 -11.39 -7.50
CA HIS A 49 12.57 -11.21 -7.58
C HIS A 49 11.99 -10.53 -6.31
N HIS A 50 12.74 -10.49 -5.22
CA HIS A 50 12.31 -9.79 -4.02
C HIS A 50 12.29 -8.28 -4.24
N SER A 51 11.28 -7.60 -3.71
CA SER A 51 11.11 -6.15 -3.83
C SER A 51 11.00 -5.51 -2.45
N LEU A 52 12.16 -5.26 -1.83
CA LEU A 52 12.26 -4.63 -0.50
C LEU A 52 12.51 -3.12 -0.60
N GLN A 53 12.97 -2.63 -1.76
CA GLN A 53 13.40 -1.26 -1.97
C GLN A 53 12.34 -0.39 -2.67
N ASP A 54 11.28 -0.97 -3.20
CA ASP A 54 10.29 -0.31 -4.05
C ASP A 54 9.70 0.96 -3.42
N ILE A 55 9.20 0.86 -2.20
CA ILE A 55 8.64 2.01 -1.49
C ILE A 55 9.72 3.07 -1.25
N ALA A 56 10.90 2.69 -0.75
CA ALA A 56 11.97 3.63 -0.42
C ALA A 56 12.42 4.43 -1.66
N VAL A 57 12.63 3.74 -2.78
CA VAL A 57 13.06 4.36 -4.04
C VAL A 57 12.00 5.31 -4.57
N LEU A 58 10.73 4.87 -4.62
CA LEU A 58 9.65 5.69 -5.17
C LEU A 58 9.25 6.83 -4.22
N ASN A 59 9.43 6.65 -2.91
CA ASN A 59 9.19 7.72 -1.93
C ASN A 59 10.14 8.90 -2.13
N ALA A 60 11.38 8.63 -2.56
CA ALA A 60 12.36 9.67 -2.88
C ALA A 60 12.02 10.46 -4.17
N ILE A 61 11.15 9.95 -5.04
CA ILE A 61 10.78 10.61 -6.30
C ILE A 61 9.64 11.61 -6.05
N PRO A 62 9.82 12.92 -6.34
CA PRO A 62 8.73 13.90 -6.21
C PRO A 62 7.51 13.55 -7.06
N ASN A 63 6.35 14.05 -6.68
CA ASN A 63 5.05 13.89 -7.35
C ASN A 63 4.47 12.45 -7.34
N MET A 64 5.20 11.43 -6.93
CA MET A 64 4.65 10.08 -6.81
C MET A 64 3.67 9.98 -5.63
N THR A 65 2.52 9.38 -5.86
CA THR A 65 1.64 8.87 -4.80
C THR A 65 1.89 7.38 -4.63
N ILE A 66 1.93 6.88 -3.39
CA ILE A 66 2.21 5.47 -3.08
C ILE A 66 1.08 4.91 -2.22
N ILE A 67 0.43 3.86 -2.69
CA ILE A 67 -0.70 3.22 -2.02
C ILE A 67 -0.45 1.72 -1.89
N VAL A 68 -0.79 1.17 -0.71
CA VAL A 68 -0.63 -0.25 -0.38
C VAL A 68 -1.93 -0.74 0.27
N PRO A 69 -2.92 -1.19 -0.50
CA PRO A 69 -4.20 -1.63 0.05
C PRO A 69 -4.04 -2.91 0.88
N ALA A 70 -4.85 -3.05 1.92
CA ALA A 70 -4.79 -4.15 2.87
C ALA A 70 -5.49 -5.42 2.37
N ASP A 71 -6.59 -5.29 1.63
CA ASP A 71 -7.43 -6.41 1.21
C ASP A 71 -8.18 -6.13 -0.11
N PRO A 72 -8.99 -7.09 -0.61
CA PRO A 72 -9.76 -6.92 -1.84
C PRO A 72 -10.78 -5.77 -1.79
N TYR A 73 -11.45 -5.55 -0.64
CA TYR A 73 -12.44 -4.47 -0.49
C TYR A 73 -11.79 -3.11 -0.57
N GLU A 74 -10.66 -2.93 0.13
CA GLU A 74 -9.88 -1.69 0.07
C GLU A 74 -9.30 -1.46 -1.33
N THR A 75 -8.81 -2.54 -1.98
CA THR A 75 -8.34 -2.48 -3.37
C THR A 75 -9.43 -1.99 -4.31
N LYS A 76 -10.66 -2.50 -4.18
CA LYS A 76 -11.80 -2.06 -4.99
C LYS A 76 -12.14 -0.59 -4.75
N LYS A 77 -12.20 -0.15 -3.48
CA LYS A 77 -12.45 1.27 -3.14
C LYS A 77 -11.36 2.18 -3.70
N MET A 78 -10.11 1.80 -3.51
CA MET A 78 -8.95 2.52 -4.06
C MET A 78 -9.07 2.65 -5.58
N MET A 79 -9.33 1.57 -6.30
CA MET A 79 -9.43 1.59 -7.76
C MET A 79 -10.56 2.51 -8.24
N ASN A 80 -11.70 2.52 -7.55
CA ASN A 80 -12.79 3.45 -7.85
C ASN A 80 -12.37 4.92 -7.65
N LYS A 81 -11.65 5.23 -6.56
CA LYS A 81 -11.12 6.58 -6.32
C LYS A 81 -10.06 6.98 -7.34
N LEU A 82 -9.23 6.04 -7.79
CA LEU A 82 -8.21 6.30 -8.81
C LEU A 82 -8.78 6.61 -10.19
N ALA A 83 -10.02 6.25 -10.46
CA ALA A 83 -10.70 6.63 -11.70
C ALA A 83 -10.75 8.15 -11.88
N ASP A 84 -10.94 8.89 -10.77
CA ASP A 84 -11.03 10.35 -10.77
C ASP A 84 -9.75 11.05 -10.26
N PHE A 85 -8.81 10.30 -9.68
CA PHE A 85 -7.54 10.82 -9.19
C PHE A 85 -6.57 11.10 -10.33
N HIS A 86 -6.03 12.33 -10.39
CA HIS A 86 -5.04 12.74 -11.37
C HIS A 86 -3.63 12.72 -10.81
N GLY A 87 -2.68 12.28 -11.63
CA GLY A 87 -1.27 12.20 -11.31
C GLY A 87 -0.74 10.77 -11.20
N PRO A 88 0.59 10.64 -11.07
CA PRO A 88 1.26 9.35 -11.02
C PRO A 88 1.03 8.65 -9.68
N VAL A 89 0.67 7.37 -9.76
CA VAL A 89 0.44 6.53 -8.57
C VAL A 89 1.19 5.21 -8.70
N TYR A 90 1.89 4.81 -7.66
CA TYR A 90 2.37 3.45 -7.47
C TYR A 90 1.44 2.71 -6.50
N ILE A 91 0.94 1.58 -6.94
CA ILE A 91 0.07 0.69 -6.17
C ILE A 91 0.87 -0.58 -5.89
N ARG A 92 1.07 -0.91 -4.63
CA ARG A 92 1.81 -2.10 -4.22
C ARG A 92 0.85 -3.18 -3.76
N VAL A 93 0.88 -4.34 -4.41
CA VAL A 93 0.01 -5.46 -4.05
C VAL A 93 0.82 -6.73 -3.78
N GLY A 94 0.33 -7.54 -2.85
CA GLY A 94 0.89 -8.85 -2.52
C GLY A 94 0.69 -9.87 -3.64
N ARG A 95 1.22 -11.06 -3.44
CA ARG A 95 1.10 -12.20 -4.36
C ARG A 95 0.07 -13.21 -3.89
N ASN A 96 0.00 -13.42 -2.59
CA ASN A 96 -0.82 -14.44 -2.00
C ASN A 96 -2.23 -13.91 -1.69
N PRO A 97 -3.24 -14.76 -1.61
CA PRO A 97 -4.51 -14.39 -1.03
C PRO A 97 -4.30 -13.84 0.38
N VAL A 98 -5.03 -12.79 0.71
CA VAL A 98 -5.00 -12.16 2.04
C VAL A 98 -6.35 -12.34 2.71
N SER A 99 -6.34 -12.43 4.03
CA SER A 99 -7.57 -12.43 4.82
C SER A 99 -8.22 -11.05 4.77
N GLU A 100 -9.54 -11.03 4.70
CA GLU A 100 -10.31 -9.80 4.68
C GLU A 100 -10.11 -9.02 5.98
N VAL A 101 -9.88 -7.73 5.83
CA VAL A 101 -9.79 -6.73 6.89
C VAL A 101 -11.12 -5.98 6.99
N TYR A 102 -11.70 -5.67 5.84
CA TYR A 102 -13.04 -5.12 5.69
C TYR A 102 -14.02 -6.23 5.30
N HIS A 103 -15.27 -6.15 5.76
CA HIS A 103 -16.29 -7.19 5.54
C HIS A 103 -17.26 -6.83 4.42
N ASP A 104 -17.28 -5.57 4.00
CA ASP A 104 -18.11 -5.03 2.93
C ASP A 104 -17.53 -3.75 2.34
N ASP A 105 -18.24 -3.14 1.41
CA ASP A 105 -17.88 -1.87 0.77
C ASP A 105 -18.35 -0.64 1.57
N ASN A 106 -18.90 -0.80 2.77
CA ASN A 106 -19.50 0.29 3.54
C ASN A 106 -18.48 0.95 4.50
N PHE A 107 -17.39 1.47 3.92
CA PHE A 107 -16.42 2.27 4.66
C PHE A 107 -15.94 3.44 3.81
N ASP A 108 -15.52 4.51 4.46
CA ASP A 108 -14.91 5.64 3.79
C ASP A 108 -13.45 5.34 3.44
N TYR A 109 -13.07 5.71 2.22
CA TYR A 109 -11.71 5.61 1.70
C TYR A 109 -11.29 6.95 1.11
N GLU A 110 -10.20 7.50 1.58
CA GLU A 110 -9.62 8.73 1.09
C GLU A 110 -8.11 8.58 0.92
N ILE A 111 -7.60 8.89 -0.28
CA ILE A 111 -6.15 8.85 -0.56
C ILE A 111 -5.46 9.92 0.28
N GLY A 112 -4.47 9.53 1.07
CA GLY A 112 -3.72 10.42 1.95
C GLY A 112 -4.19 10.43 3.39
N LYS A 113 -5.29 9.72 3.72
CA LYS A 113 -5.80 9.59 5.10
C LYS A 113 -5.63 8.16 5.61
N ALA A 114 -5.14 8.03 6.83
CA ALA A 114 -5.07 6.75 7.53
C ALA A 114 -6.44 6.38 8.12
N LYS A 115 -6.62 5.10 8.45
CA LYS A 115 -7.85 4.62 9.09
C LYS A 115 -7.54 3.88 10.38
N ILE A 116 -8.19 4.29 11.48
CA ILE A 116 -8.18 3.53 12.72
C ILE A 116 -9.06 2.29 12.50
N MET A 117 -8.46 1.11 12.64
CA MET A 117 -9.11 -0.19 12.46
C MET A 117 -9.52 -0.81 13.78
N HIS A 118 -8.79 -0.51 14.84
CA HIS A 118 -9.05 -0.92 16.22
C HIS A 118 -8.56 0.20 17.13
N ASP A 119 -9.34 0.57 18.14
CA ASP A 119 -8.96 1.64 19.06
C ASP A 119 -8.34 1.10 20.34
N GLY A 120 -7.43 1.86 20.93
CA GLY A 120 -6.73 1.51 22.18
C GLY A 120 -5.79 2.63 22.59
N ASP A 121 -5.48 2.68 23.90
CA ASP A 121 -4.78 3.80 24.52
C ASP A 121 -3.36 3.50 24.99
N ASP A 122 -2.98 2.20 25.09
CA ASP A 122 -1.67 1.82 25.64
C ASP A 122 -0.54 1.91 24.61
N LEU A 123 -0.83 1.53 23.34
CA LEU A 123 0.14 1.61 22.24
C LEU A 123 -0.56 1.72 20.88
N SER A 124 0.18 2.13 19.85
CA SER A 124 -0.31 2.15 18.48
C SER A 124 0.53 1.25 17.58
N ILE A 125 -0.15 0.43 16.76
CA ILE A 125 0.44 -0.39 15.72
C ILE A 125 0.06 0.23 14.38
N VAL A 126 1.03 0.81 13.67
CA VAL A 126 0.83 1.36 12.33
C VAL A 126 1.22 0.29 11.32
N ALA A 127 0.28 -0.11 10.48
CA ALA A 127 0.48 -1.15 9.48
C ALA A 127 -0.06 -0.73 8.12
N TYR A 128 0.39 -1.39 7.06
CA TYR A 128 -0.13 -1.21 5.71
C TYR A 128 -0.14 -2.53 4.93
N GLY A 129 -0.98 -2.61 3.92
CA GLY A 129 -1.12 -3.82 3.09
C GLY A 129 -1.52 -5.04 3.90
N GLU A 130 -1.03 -6.20 3.51
CA GLU A 130 -1.32 -7.50 4.16
C GLU A 130 -0.96 -7.54 5.66
N MET A 131 -0.10 -6.62 6.14
CA MET A 131 0.27 -6.57 7.55
C MET A 131 -0.82 -5.96 8.45
N VAL A 132 -1.83 -5.31 7.89
CA VAL A 132 -2.96 -4.77 8.68
C VAL A 132 -3.74 -5.89 9.36
N ARG A 133 -3.97 -7.02 8.68
CA ARG A 133 -4.61 -8.20 9.30
C ARG A 133 -3.77 -8.75 10.45
N VAL A 134 -2.47 -8.87 10.24
CA VAL A 134 -1.54 -9.35 11.30
C VAL A 134 -1.54 -8.41 12.50
N ALA A 135 -1.59 -7.09 12.26
CA ALA A 135 -1.69 -6.09 13.33
C ALA A 135 -2.99 -6.20 14.13
N LEU A 136 -4.12 -6.44 13.45
CA LEU A 136 -5.41 -6.68 14.11
C LEU A 136 -5.39 -7.96 14.97
N ASP A 137 -4.84 -9.05 14.44
CA ASP A 137 -4.70 -10.29 15.19
C ASP A 137 -3.79 -10.11 16.41
N ALA A 138 -2.71 -9.32 16.27
CA ALA A 138 -1.83 -8.98 17.39
C ALA A 138 -2.55 -8.14 18.46
N ALA A 139 -3.37 -7.16 18.06
CA ALA A 139 -4.15 -6.34 18.98
C ALA A 139 -5.11 -7.20 19.83
N ILE A 140 -5.81 -8.16 19.19
CA ILE A 140 -6.67 -9.10 19.90
C ILE A 140 -5.88 -9.95 20.93
N GLN A 141 -4.67 -10.39 20.58
CA GLN A 141 -3.83 -11.15 21.52
C GLN A 141 -3.32 -10.28 22.68
N LEU A 142 -3.04 -9.01 22.43
CA LEU A 142 -2.64 -8.05 23.47
C LEU A 142 -3.79 -7.75 24.42
N GLU A 143 -5.01 -7.62 23.91
CA GLU A 143 -6.22 -7.38 24.72
C GLU A 143 -6.45 -8.51 25.74
N LEU A 144 -6.18 -9.76 25.39
CA LEU A 144 -6.23 -10.90 26.33
C LEU A 144 -5.21 -10.78 27.48
N GLN A 145 -4.20 -9.94 27.31
CA GLN A 145 -3.19 -9.64 28.32
C GLN A 145 -3.44 -8.31 29.04
N GLY A 146 -4.57 -7.66 28.77
CA GLY A 146 -4.96 -6.39 29.36
C GLY A 146 -4.30 -5.16 28.71
N ILE A 147 -3.73 -5.31 27.53
CA ILE A 147 -3.08 -4.21 26.77
C ILE A 147 -4.00 -3.78 25.64
N GLN A 148 -4.38 -2.49 25.61
CA GLN A 148 -5.27 -1.91 24.60
C GLN A 148 -4.44 -1.28 23.48
N ALA A 149 -4.31 -2.01 22.36
CA ALA A 149 -3.54 -1.56 21.22
C ALA A 149 -4.42 -0.91 20.15
N ARG A 150 -4.09 0.32 19.74
CA ARG A 150 -4.67 0.96 18.56
C ARG A 150 -4.02 0.41 17.30
N VAL A 151 -4.83 0.03 16.30
CA VAL A 151 -4.34 -0.40 14.97
C VAL A 151 -4.72 0.66 13.94
N ILE A 152 -3.72 1.17 13.23
CA ILE A 152 -3.87 2.19 12.19
C ILE A 152 -3.48 1.58 10.85
N ASN A 153 -4.42 1.54 9.90
CA ASN A 153 -4.15 1.20 8.51
C ASN A 153 -3.65 2.43 7.76
N MET A 154 -2.35 2.48 7.48
CA MET A 154 -1.69 3.53 6.70
C MET A 154 -1.64 3.12 5.22
N HIS A 155 -2.79 2.95 4.59
CA HIS A 155 -2.86 2.48 3.20
C HIS A 155 -2.22 3.43 2.18
N THR A 156 -2.09 4.72 2.48
CA THR A 156 -1.36 5.69 1.66
C THR A 156 -0.03 6.04 2.35
N ILE A 157 1.08 5.61 1.73
CA ILE A 157 2.43 5.85 2.24
C ILE A 157 2.91 7.26 1.83
N LYS A 158 2.45 7.72 0.66
CA LYS A 158 2.76 9.06 0.17
C LYS A 158 1.56 9.63 -0.61
N PRO A 159 1.03 10.81 -0.22
CA PRO A 159 1.41 11.56 0.97
C PRO A 159 1.11 10.80 2.27
N PHE A 160 1.95 10.99 3.28
CA PHE A 160 1.75 10.39 4.60
C PHE A 160 0.74 11.20 5.40
N ASP A 161 -0.22 10.57 6.06
CA ASP A 161 -1.12 11.21 7.00
C ASP A 161 -0.36 11.56 8.28
N GLN A 162 -0.36 12.83 8.64
CA GLN A 162 0.36 13.38 9.80
C GLN A 162 -0.57 13.82 10.93
N GLU A 163 -1.90 13.62 10.77
CA GLU A 163 -2.91 14.02 11.76
C GLU A 163 -3.22 12.96 12.81
#